data_8a515f8abcfa1a7bb9b55ad222f76230
#
_entry.id   8a515f8abcfa1a7bb9b55ad222f76230
#
_cell.length_a   1.000
_cell.length_b   1.000
_cell.length_c   1.000
_cell.angle_alpha   90.00
_cell.angle_beta   90.00
_cell.angle_gamma   90.00
#
_symmetry.space_group_name_H-M   'P 1'
#
loop_
_entity.id
_entity.type
_entity.pdbx_description
1 polymer ?
#
loop_
_entity_poly.entity_id
_entity_poly.type
_entity_poly.pdbx_seq_one_letter_code
_entity_poly.pdbx_strand_id
1 'polypeptide(L)'
;MRRLITQSVVLPAPAEELYATYLDPARHTAVTGAPVTVGAETGAQFLAFGGQISGTTISVLAPRLIVQSWRSTNFGANDPDSTLILSFVPEGGNGRIDLIHIDVPEQDFQGVSDGWEKYYWTPWKRYLAQK
;
A
#
# COMPACT_ATOMS: atom_id res chain seq x y z
N MET A 1 21.71 6.75 2.50
CA MET A 1 20.76 7.79 2.05
C MET A 1 19.38 7.21 1.97
N ARG A 2 18.38 8.02 2.20
CA ARG A 2 16.99 7.58 2.15
C ARG A 2 16.29 8.26 0.98
N ARG A 3 15.35 7.56 0.37
CA ARG A 3 14.77 7.96 -0.90
C ARG A 3 13.26 8.11 -0.80
N LEU A 4 12.72 8.89 -1.72
CA LEU A 4 11.29 9.13 -1.89
C LEU A 4 10.80 8.41 -3.15
N ILE A 5 9.70 7.66 -3.03
CA ILE A 5 9.03 7.04 -4.17
C ILE A 5 7.69 7.73 -4.35
N THR A 6 7.38 8.12 -5.59
CA THR A 6 6.04 8.60 -5.94
C THR A 6 5.55 7.81 -7.14
N GLN A 7 4.31 7.36 -7.08
CA GLN A 7 3.66 6.63 -8.17
C GLN A 7 2.19 7.01 -8.22
N SER A 8 1.56 6.76 -9.36
CA SER A 8 0.13 7.00 -9.52
C SER A 8 -0.43 5.91 -10.43
N VAL A 9 -1.60 5.38 -10.08
CA VAL A 9 -2.25 4.34 -10.87
C VAL A 9 -3.75 4.61 -10.91
N VAL A 10 -4.36 4.44 -12.09
CA VAL A 10 -5.80 4.50 -12.26
C VAL A 10 -6.33 3.07 -12.36
N LEU A 11 -7.33 2.75 -11.55
CA LEU A 11 -7.93 1.42 -11.50
C LEU A 11 -9.42 1.51 -11.83
N PRO A 12 -9.99 0.47 -12.47
CA PRO A 12 -11.39 0.53 -12.93
C PRO A 12 -12.39 0.21 -11.82
N ALA A 13 -12.37 1.02 -10.77
CA ALA A 13 -13.31 0.95 -9.66
C ALA A 13 -13.35 2.31 -8.96
N PRO A 14 -14.46 2.66 -8.30
CA PRO A 14 -14.53 3.94 -7.57
C PRO A 14 -13.45 4.05 -6.50
N ALA A 15 -12.99 5.27 -6.26
CA ALA A 15 -11.92 5.53 -5.29
C ALA A 15 -12.26 5.01 -3.89
N GLU A 16 -13.51 5.20 -3.45
CA GLU A 16 -13.94 4.72 -2.13
C GLU A 16 -13.92 3.19 -2.02
N GLU A 17 -14.13 2.49 -3.12
CA GLU A 17 -14.02 1.02 -3.14
C GLU A 17 -12.56 0.59 -3.04
N LEU A 18 -11.66 1.30 -3.72
CA LEU A 18 -10.22 1.01 -3.63
C LEU A 18 -9.72 1.23 -2.20
N TYR A 19 -10.15 2.32 -1.58
CA TYR A 19 -9.83 2.61 -0.19
C TYR A 19 -10.29 1.47 0.73
N ALA A 20 -11.55 1.07 0.60
CA ALA A 20 -12.11 0.00 1.43
C ALA A 20 -11.40 -1.33 1.20
N THR A 21 -11.04 -1.63 -0.05
CA THR A 21 -10.33 -2.87 -0.39
C THR A 21 -8.97 -2.95 0.32
N TYR A 22 -8.23 -1.86 0.35
CA TYR A 22 -6.92 -1.86 0.98
C TYR A 22 -7.02 -2.16 2.48
N LEU A 23 -8.04 -1.64 3.15
CA LEU A 23 -8.20 -1.79 4.61
C LEU A 23 -8.95 -3.05 5.02
N ASP A 24 -9.53 -3.78 4.09
CA ASP A 24 -10.26 -5.03 4.36
C ASP A 24 -9.31 -6.21 4.21
N PRO A 25 -9.03 -6.99 5.27
CA PRO A 25 -8.06 -8.08 5.19
C PRO A 25 -8.40 -9.12 4.12
N ALA A 26 -9.67 -9.47 3.96
CA ALA A 26 -10.07 -10.49 2.99
C ALA A 26 -9.89 -9.99 1.55
N ARG A 27 -10.32 -8.76 1.28
CA ARG A 27 -10.21 -8.16 -0.06
C ARG A 27 -8.76 -7.85 -0.42
N HIS A 28 -8.00 -7.33 0.54
CA HIS A 28 -6.57 -7.06 0.33
C HIS A 28 -5.83 -8.37 0.02
N THR A 29 -6.14 -9.43 0.76
CA THR A 29 -5.58 -10.77 0.50
C THR A 29 -5.95 -11.25 -0.90
N ALA A 30 -7.19 -11.03 -1.34
CA ALA A 30 -7.63 -11.43 -2.67
C ALA A 30 -6.88 -10.67 -3.77
N VAL A 31 -6.55 -9.40 -3.52
CA VAL A 31 -5.78 -8.60 -4.47
C VAL A 31 -4.35 -9.13 -4.64
N THR A 32 -3.65 -9.35 -3.54
CA THR A 32 -2.23 -9.72 -3.60
C THR A 32 -1.98 -11.21 -3.71
N GLY A 33 -2.94 -12.04 -3.31
CA GLY A 33 -2.78 -13.49 -3.29
C GLY A 33 -2.04 -14.00 -2.08
N ALA A 34 -1.74 -13.15 -1.09
CA ALA A 34 -1.04 -13.53 0.13
C ALA A 34 -1.78 -12.96 1.34
N PRO A 35 -1.82 -13.69 2.47
CA PRO A 35 -2.54 -13.22 3.66
C PRO A 35 -2.03 -11.86 4.14
N VAL A 36 -2.97 -11.01 4.55
CA VAL A 36 -2.70 -9.66 5.04
C VAL A 36 -3.42 -9.44 6.35
N THR A 37 -2.72 -8.86 7.31
CA THR A 37 -3.31 -8.28 8.52
C THR A 37 -3.33 -6.77 8.33
N VAL A 38 -4.49 -6.16 8.44
CA VAL A 38 -4.63 -4.71 8.24
C VAL A 38 -5.91 -4.25 8.96
N GLY A 39 -5.97 -2.98 9.32
CA GLY A 39 -7.14 -2.39 9.92
C GLY A 39 -7.17 -0.88 9.75
N ALA A 40 -8.37 -0.31 9.89
CA ALA A 40 -8.61 1.12 9.68
C ALA A 40 -8.31 1.97 10.90
N GLU A 41 -8.10 1.35 12.06
CA GLU A 41 -7.92 2.10 13.31
C GLU A 41 -6.48 2.52 13.48
N THR A 42 -6.27 3.69 14.05
CA THR A 42 -4.92 4.14 14.44
C THR A 42 -4.31 3.11 15.37
N GLY A 43 -3.09 2.68 15.06
CA GLY A 43 -2.40 1.66 15.84
C GLY A 43 -2.64 0.23 15.33
N ALA A 44 -3.53 0.04 14.35
CA ALA A 44 -3.78 -1.30 13.79
C ALA A 44 -2.52 -1.85 13.14
N GLN A 45 -2.24 -3.11 13.40
CA GLN A 45 -1.06 -3.77 12.85
C GLN A 45 -1.23 -4.02 11.36
N PHE A 46 -0.15 -3.84 10.61
CA PHE A 46 -0.08 -4.17 9.20
C PHE A 46 1.00 -5.22 8.98
N LEU A 47 0.61 -6.37 8.42
CA LEU A 47 1.53 -7.44 8.06
C LEU A 47 1.15 -7.97 6.70
N ALA A 48 2.14 -8.11 5.80
CA ALA A 48 1.90 -8.59 4.45
C ALA A 48 3.04 -9.49 4.00
N PHE A 49 2.73 -10.37 3.05
CA PHE A 49 3.70 -11.28 2.43
C PHE A 49 4.49 -12.11 3.44
N GLY A 50 3.74 -12.75 4.35
CA GLY A 50 4.35 -13.64 5.34
C GLY A 50 5.22 -12.93 6.37
N GLY A 51 4.95 -11.66 6.62
CA GLY A 51 5.73 -10.86 7.56
C GLY A 51 6.93 -10.16 6.94
N GLN A 52 7.15 -10.31 5.63
CA GLN A 52 8.23 -9.59 4.95
C GLN A 52 7.99 -8.08 4.98
N ILE A 53 6.74 -7.67 5.02
CA ILE A 53 6.36 -6.27 5.17
C ILE A 53 5.59 -6.14 6.47
N SER A 54 5.94 -5.13 7.26
CA SER A 54 5.28 -4.87 8.54
C SER A 54 5.10 -3.38 8.75
N GLY A 55 4.20 -3.02 9.63
CA GLY A 55 3.97 -1.62 9.97
C GLY A 55 2.74 -1.44 10.83
N THR A 56 2.30 -0.20 10.89
CA THR A 56 1.17 0.22 11.74
C THR A 56 0.38 1.28 11.01
N THR A 57 -0.93 1.22 11.09
CA THR A 57 -1.78 2.31 10.60
C THR A 57 -1.58 3.52 11.52
N ILE A 58 -1.07 4.60 10.96
CA ILE A 58 -0.81 5.83 11.71
C ILE A 58 -2.06 6.71 11.73
N SER A 59 -2.68 6.89 10.56
CA SER A 59 -3.85 7.75 10.44
C SER A 59 -4.62 7.38 9.19
N VAL A 60 -5.94 7.57 9.24
CA VAL A 60 -6.78 7.43 8.06
C VAL A 60 -7.75 8.61 7.99
N LEU A 61 -8.10 8.99 6.77
CA LEU A 61 -9.17 9.94 6.50
C LEU A 61 -10.07 9.30 5.45
N ALA A 62 -11.10 8.62 5.92
CA ALA A 62 -11.98 7.85 5.04
C ALA A 62 -12.80 8.78 4.16
N PRO A 63 -12.98 8.47 2.91
CA PRO A 63 -12.42 7.36 2.14
C PRO A 63 -11.27 7.80 1.22
N ARG A 64 -10.40 8.68 1.69
CA ARG A 64 -9.43 9.37 0.83
C ARG A 64 -7.97 9.13 1.18
N LEU A 65 -7.61 8.84 2.44
CA LEU A 65 -6.21 8.87 2.85
C LEU A 65 -5.89 7.77 3.83
N ILE A 66 -4.77 7.09 3.60
CA ILE A 66 -4.21 6.10 4.53
C ILE A 66 -2.73 6.44 4.73
N VAL A 67 -2.31 6.55 5.98
CA VAL A 67 -0.90 6.76 6.34
C VAL A 67 -0.47 5.59 7.22
N GLN A 68 0.61 4.93 6.84
CA GLN A 68 1.15 3.78 7.57
C GLN A 68 2.65 3.93 7.79
N SER A 69 3.16 3.44 8.92
CA SER A 69 4.58 3.10 8.99
C SER A 69 4.77 1.81 8.18
N TRP A 70 5.94 1.63 7.59
CA TRP A 70 6.14 0.54 6.63
C TRP A 70 7.60 0.10 6.68
N ARG A 71 7.80 -1.20 6.80
CA ARG A 71 9.13 -1.78 6.91
C ARG A 71 9.20 -3.08 6.14
N SER A 72 10.30 -3.24 5.40
CA SER A 72 10.65 -4.49 4.72
C SER A 72 11.73 -5.19 5.52
N THR A 73 11.76 -6.52 5.46
CA THR A 73 12.85 -7.30 6.07
C THR A 73 14.21 -7.00 5.43
N ASN A 74 14.21 -6.33 4.27
CA ASN A 74 15.44 -5.90 3.61
C ASN A 74 16.01 -4.58 4.17
N PHE A 75 15.26 -3.92 5.05
CA PHE A 75 15.79 -2.72 5.74
C PHE A 75 16.88 -3.16 6.71
N GLY A 76 17.89 -2.31 6.91
CA GLY A 76 18.92 -2.57 7.90
C GLY A 76 18.37 -2.47 9.31
N ALA A 77 19.03 -3.14 10.25
CA ALA A 77 18.58 -3.16 11.64
C ALA A 77 18.50 -1.75 12.23
N ASN A 78 19.35 -0.84 11.78
CA ASN A 78 19.37 0.54 12.27
C ASN A 78 18.56 1.50 11.42
N ASP A 79 17.96 1.02 10.31
CA ASP A 79 17.11 1.86 9.50
C ASP A 79 15.77 2.04 10.21
N PRO A 80 15.29 3.27 10.37
CA PRO A 80 13.94 3.48 10.88
C PRO A 80 12.91 3.04 9.85
N ASP A 81 11.66 2.89 10.30
CA ASP A 81 10.58 2.57 9.39
C ASP A 81 10.40 3.69 8.37
N SER A 82 9.97 3.32 7.18
CA SER A 82 9.53 4.29 6.18
C SER A 82 8.07 4.69 6.47
N THR A 83 7.59 5.69 5.74
CA THR A 83 6.20 6.14 5.84
C THR A 83 5.53 6.02 4.48
N LEU A 84 4.40 5.34 4.47
CA LEU A 84 3.60 5.15 3.27
C LEU A 84 2.35 6.01 3.35
N ILE A 85 2.10 6.78 2.29
CA ILE A 85 0.90 7.61 2.17
C ILE A 85 0.17 7.21 0.90
N LEU A 86 -1.07 6.76 1.04
CA LEU A 86 -1.94 6.43 -0.09
C LEU A 86 -3.10 7.40 -0.12
N SER A 87 -3.29 8.05 -1.26
CA SER A 87 -4.39 8.96 -1.49
C SER A 87 -5.30 8.38 -2.57
N PHE A 88 -6.60 8.37 -2.31
CA PHE A 88 -7.60 7.75 -3.19
C PHE A 88 -8.47 8.84 -3.77
N VAL A 89 -8.37 9.06 -5.08
CA VAL A 89 -8.98 10.22 -5.75
C VAL A 89 -9.92 9.75 -6.86
N PRO A 90 -11.16 10.27 -6.90
CA PRO A 90 -12.05 9.96 -8.02
C PRO A 90 -11.45 10.44 -9.35
N GLU A 91 -11.56 9.61 -10.37
CA GLU A 91 -11.07 9.93 -11.71
C GLU A 91 -12.14 9.48 -12.71
N GLY A 92 -13.14 10.35 -12.94
CA GLY A 92 -14.32 9.96 -13.66
C GLY A 92 -15.06 8.87 -12.89
N GLY A 93 -15.45 7.78 -13.54
CA GLY A 93 -16.04 6.63 -12.88
C GLY A 93 -15.02 5.70 -12.23
N ASN A 94 -13.73 5.99 -12.44
CA ASN A 94 -12.64 5.17 -11.92
C ASN A 94 -12.06 5.79 -10.65
N GLY A 95 -11.04 5.14 -10.08
CA GLY A 95 -10.29 5.65 -8.96
C GLY A 95 -8.82 5.75 -9.27
N ARG A 96 -8.17 6.77 -8.75
CA ARG A 96 -6.71 6.93 -8.85
C ARG A 96 -6.11 6.80 -7.47
N ILE A 97 -5.05 6.00 -7.37
CA ILE A 97 -4.26 5.92 -6.14
C ILE A 97 -2.97 6.69 -6.39
N ASP A 98 -2.72 7.69 -5.56
CA ASP A 98 -1.45 8.41 -5.55
C ASP A 98 -0.65 7.90 -4.36
N LEU A 99 0.54 7.40 -4.63
CA LEU A 99 1.42 6.82 -3.62
C LEU A 99 2.59 7.76 -3.37
N ILE A 100 2.83 8.03 -2.09
CA ILE A 100 4.04 8.71 -1.63
C ILE A 100 4.65 7.81 -0.55
N HIS A 101 5.87 7.33 -0.78
CA HIS A 101 6.56 6.43 0.12
C HIS A 101 7.86 7.10 0.54
N ILE A 102 7.91 7.56 1.78
CA ILE A 102 8.96 8.45 2.28
C ILE A 102 9.98 7.65 3.07
N ASP A 103 11.26 8.02 2.94
CA ASP A 103 12.35 7.47 3.76
C ASP A 103 12.62 5.99 3.49
N VAL A 104 12.55 5.57 2.24
CA VAL A 104 12.94 4.22 1.86
C VAL A 104 14.46 4.13 1.82
N PRO A 105 15.08 3.15 2.51
CA PRO A 105 16.55 2.99 2.46
C PRO A 105 17.06 2.78 1.04
N GLU A 106 18.20 3.37 0.73
CA GLU A 106 18.77 3.33 -0.60
C GLU A 106 18.94 1.90 -1.13
N GLN A 107 19.36 0.98 -0.27
CA GLN A 107 19.62 -0.40 -0.70
C GLN A 107 18.34 -1.14 -1.10
N ASP A 108 17.16 -0.67 -0.65
CA ASP A 108 15.89 -1.31 -0.97
C ASP A 108 15.03 -0.47 -1.91
N PHE A 109 15.51 0.68 -2.33
CA PHE A 109 14.73 1.63 -3.12
C PHE A 109 14.17 1.01 -4.40
N GLN A 110 15.04 0.39 -5.20
CA GLN A 110 14.62 -0.17 -6.48
C GLN A 110 13.63 -1.32 -6.28
N GLY A 111 13.90 -2.19 -5.31
CA GLY A 111 13.04 -3.31 -5.01
C GLY A 111 11.65 -2.88 -4.55
N VAL A 112 11.58 -1.87 -3.68
CA VAL A 112 10.30 -1.36 -3.18
C VAL A 112 9.55 -0.66 -4.31
N SER A 113 10.24 0.17 -5.09
CA SER A 113 9.64 0.89 -6.21
C SER A 113 9.02 -0.08 -7.22
N ASP A 114 9.77 -1.10 -7.64
CA ASP A 114 9.28 -2.11 -8.58
C ASP A 114 8.21 -2.99 -7.96
N GLY A 115 8.31 -3.22 -6.65
CA GLY A 115 7.38 -4.07 -5.92
C GLY A 115 5.95 -3.53 -5.89
N TRP A 116 5.80 -2.20 -5.86
CA TRP A 116 4.45 -1.62 -5.89
C TRP A 116 3.70 -2.02 -7.15
N GLU A 117 4.35 -1.99 -8.31
CA GLU A 117 3.69 -2.42 -9.53
C GLU A 117 3.50 -3.92 -9.56
N LYS A 118 4.54 -4.69 -9.24
CA LYS A 118 4.55 -6.14 -9.35
C LYS A 118 3.59 -6.81 -8.37
N TYR A 119 3.51 -6.32 -7.14
CA TYR A 119 2.75 -6.99 -6.07
C TYR A 119 1.43 -6.31 -5.74
N TYR A 120 1.19 -5.08 -6.25
CA TYR A 120 -0.03 -4.35 -5.98
C TYR A 120 -0.76 -3.92 -7.24
N TRP A 121 -0.16 -3.05 -8.06
CA TRP A 121 -0.92 -2.45 -9.17
C TRP A 121 -1.33 -3.49 -10.20
N THR A 122 -0.41 -4.33 -10.64
CA THR A 122 -0.70 -5.37 -11.63
C THR A 122 -1.68 -6.41 -11.10
N PRO A 123 -1.49 -7.00 -9.90
CA PRO A 123 -2.48 -7.93 -9.36
C PRO A 123 -3.84 -7.27 -9.10
N TRP A 124 -3.86 -6.01 -8.68
CA TRP A 124 -5.12 -5.32 -8.40
C TRP A 124 -5.94 -5.12 -9.67
N LYS A 125 -5.29 -4.73 -10.76
CA LYS A 125 -5.97 -4.64 -12.06
C LYS A 125 -6.57 -5.98 -12.44
N ARG A 126 -5.83 -7.06 -12.25
CA ARG A 126 -6.29 -8.41 -12.54
C ARG A 126 -7.48 -8.81 -11.67
N TYR A 127 -7.41 -8.49 -10.39
CA TYR A 127 -8.49 -8.74 -9.44
C TYR A 127 -9.78 -8.03 -9.88
N LEU A 128 -9.69 -6.75 -10.25
CA LEU A 128 -10.86 -5.99 -10.68
C LEU A 128 -11.42 -6.49 -12.00
N ALA A 129 -10.58 -7.01 -12.88
CA ALA A 129 -11.03 -7.55 -14.17
C ALA A 129 -11.81 -8.84 -14.02
N GLN A 130 -11.68 -9.53 -12.89
CA GLN A 130 -12.37 -10.80 -12.63
C GLN A 130 -13.71 -10.62 -11.93
N LYS A 131 -14.06 -9.40 -11.56
CA LYS A 131 -15.29 -9.11 -10.82
C LYS A 131 -16.47 -8.95 -11.77
#